data_158e7ccb8096ba35d53dd9df37508255
#
_entry.id   158e7ccb8096ba35d53dd9df37508255
#
_cell.length_a   1.000
_cell.length_b   1.000
_cell.length_c   1.000
_cell.angle_alpha   90.00
_cell.angle_beta   90.00
_cell.angle_gamma   90.00
#
_symmetry.space_group_name_H-M   'P 1'
#
loop_
_entity.id
_entity.type
_entity.pdbx_description
1 polymer ?
#
loop_
_entity_poly.entity_id
_entity_poly.type
_entity_poly.pdbx_seq_one_letter_code
_entity_poly.pdbx_strand_id
1 'polypeptide(L)'
;MASRVGIAAHTDFECFTLMYQTAPGLELTDARGRWFRVPGEPDRFTVILGDMMERWTNGQLQATGHRVSLTPWPRYSVILFFAVDPEHVVAPLPAFVSASRPARYPPTTQGEHIERELERARRNRDALSGGSSA
;
A
#
# COMPACT_ATOMS: atom_id res chain seq x y z
N MET A 1 -2.57 25.84 -2.43
CA MET A 1 -2.85 25.14 -3.70
C MET A 1 -3.17 23.69 -3.36
N ALA A 2 -4.41 23.25 -3.61
CA ALA A 2 -4.77 21.86 -3.39
C ALA A 2 -3.91 20.96 -4.30
N SER A 3 -3.19 20.03 -3.70
CA SER A 3 -2.42 19.01 -4.44
C SER A 3 -3.42 18.20 -5.29
N ARG A 4 -3.32 18.32 -6.61
CA ARG A 4 -4.11 17.48 -7.52
C ARG A 4 -3.54 16.07 -7.46
N VAL A 5 -4.21 15.20 -6.74
CA VAL A 5 -3.82 13.80 -6.53
C VAL A 5 -4.52 12.95 -7.59
N GLY A 6 -3.76 12.16 -8.33
CA GLY A 6 -4.30 11.19 -9.28
C GLY A 6 -4.77 9.92 -8.58
N ILE A 7 -3.95 9.40 -7.64
CA ILE A 7 -4.30 8.27 -6.76
C ILE A 7 -4.02 8.72 -5.33
N ALA A 8 -5.03 8.62 -4.46
CA ALA A 8 -4.93 8.99 -3.05
C ALA A 8 -3.91 8.10 -2.30
N ALA A 9 -3.40 8.63 -1.17
CA ALA A 9 -2.47 7.90 -0.34
C ALA A 9 -3.11 6.62 0.24
N HIS A 10 -2.42 5.49 0.11
CA HIS A 10 -2.83 4.18 0.60
C HIS A 10 -1.61 3.25 0.77
N THR A 11 -1.82 2.08 1.33
CA THR A 11 -0.92 0.94 1.27
C THR A 11 -1.55 -0.14 0.39
N ASP A 12 -0.73 -1.01 -0.20
CA ASP A 12 -1.23 -2.15 -0.96
C ASP A 12 -1.61 -3.30 -0.02
N PHE A 13 -2.66 -4.03 -0.36
CA PHE A 13 -3.26 -5.07 0.49
C PHE A 13 -2.54 -6.42 0.40
N GLU A 14 -1.68 -6.57 -0.58
CA GLU A 14 -0.96 -7.79 -0.91
C GLU A 14 0.40 -7.84 -0.20
N CYS A 15 1.29 -8.75 -0.67
CA CYS A 15 2.62 -8.90 -0.09
C CYS A 15 3.54 -7.75 -0.51
N PHE A 16 3.62 -7.52 -1.82
CA PHE A 16 4.40 -6.43 -2.40
C PHE A 16 3.91 -6.14 -3.82
N THR A 17 4.27 -4.98 -4.29
CA THR A 17 3.96 -4.50 -5.65
C THR A 17 5.26 -4.24 -6.39
N LEU A 18 5.33 -4.71 -7.63
CA LEU A 18 6.36 -4.30 -8.58
C LEU A 18 5.77 -3.24 -9.49
N MET A 19 6.40 -2.08 -9.55
CA MET A 19 5.96 -0.98 -10.40
C MET A 19 7.09 -0.50 -11.32
N TYR A 20 6.80 -0.47 -12.61
CA TYR A 20 7.58 0.27 -13.60
C TYR A 20 6.84 1.55 -13.97
N GLN A 21 7.55 2.66 -14.12
CA GLN A 21 6.97 3.93 -14.56
C GLN A 21 7.86 4.63 -15.59
N THR A 22 7.22 5.27 -16.57
CA THR A 22 7.91 5.96 -17.66
C THR A 22 8.34 7.39 -17.32
N ALA A 23 7.78 7.98 -16.26
CA ALA A 23 8.06 9.33 -15.81
C ALA A 23 7.76 9.48 -14.31
N PRO A 24 8.32 10.47 -13.62
CA PRO A 24 8.04 10.73 -12.20
C PRO A 24 6.55 11.05 -11.94
N GLY A 25 6.07 10.71 -10.75
CA GLY A 25 4.69 10.94 -10.31
C GLY A 25 4.32 10.11 -9.10
N LEU A 26 4.98 8.97 -8.91
CA LEU A 26 4.88 8.16 -7.71
C LEU A 26 5.61 8.85 -6.55
N GLU A 27 4.95 8.93 -5.42
CA GLU A 27 5.52 9.37 -4.15
C GLU A 27 5.33 8.29 -3.09
N LEU A 28 6.38 8.01 -2.34
CA LEU A 28 6.41 7.02 -1.26
C LEU A 28 6.69 7.71 0.08
N THR A 29 6.31 7.06 1.18
CA THR A 29 6.74 7.46 2.52
C THR A 29 7.99 6.72 2.94
N ASP A 30 8.92 7.42 3.59
CA ASP A 30 10.02 6.79 4.30
C ASP A 30 9.57 6.25 5.68
N ALA A 31 10.49 5.59 6.41
CA ALA A 31 10.22 5.05 7.74
C ALA A 31 9.82 6.12 8.80
N ARG A 32 10.02 7.40 8.49
CA ARG A 32 9.60 8.54 9.33
C ARG A 32 8.29 9.17 8.87
N GLY A 33 7.62 8.57 7.86
CA GLY A 33 6.38 9.07 7.29
C GLY A 33 6.56 10.29 6.38
N ARG A 34 7.77 10.62 5.95
CA ARG A 34 8.04 11.74 5.05
C ARG A 34 7.89 11.30 3.60
N TRP A 35 7.17 12.11 2.82
CA TRP A 35 6.97 11.85 1.39
C TRP A 35 8.22 12.18 0.58
N PHE A 36 8.58 11.31 -0.35
CA PHE A 36 9.59 11.57 -1.36
C PHE A 36 9.13 11.07 -2.73
N ARG A 37 9.58 11.73 -3.76
CA ARG A 37 9.24 11.38 -5.15
C ARG A 37 10.18 10.32 -5.68
N VAL A 38 9.62 9.32 -6.33
CA VAL A 38 10.37 8.28 -7.01
C VAL A 38 10.69 8.75 -8.43
N PRO A 39 11.95 8.77 -8.87
CA PRO A 39 12.31 9.09 -10.23
C PRO A 39 11.77 8.02 -11.19
N GLY A 40 11.28 8.44 -12.35
CA GLY A 40 10.92 7.53 -13.45
C GLY A 40 12.17 7.21 -14.25
N GLU A 41 12.94 6.22 -13.81
CA GLU A 41 14.18 5.81 -14.51
C GLU A 41 13.90 4.61 -15.41
N PRO A 42 14.43 4.61 -16.64
CA PRO A 42 14.33 3.44 -17.50
C PRO A 42 15.06 2.24 -16.84
N ASP A 43 14.57 1.04 -17.13
CA ASP A 43 15.12 -0.24 -16.69
C ASP A 43 15.16 -0.45 -15.17
N ARG A 44 14.35 0.30 -14.41
CA ARG A 44 14.21 0.13 -12.97
C ARG A 44 12.77 -0.16 -12.56
N PHE A 45 12.65 -1.12 -11.64
CA PHE A 45 11.39 -1.40 -10.94
C PHE A 45 11.46 -0.82 -9.53
N THR A 46 10.33 -0.26 -9.09
CA THR A 46 10.11 0.09 -7.69
C THR A 46 9.39 -1.07 -7.01
N VAL A 47 9.95 -1.57 -5.91
CA VAL A 47 9.30 -2.56 -5.04
C VAL A 47 8.63 -1.82 -3.91
N ILE A 48 7.30 -2.00 -3.77
CA ILE A 48 6.50 -1.38 -2.72
C ILE A 48 6.01 -2.48 -1.79
N LEU A 49 6.36 -2.42 -0.51
CA LEU A 49 5.93 -3.40 0.49
C LEU A 49 4.45 -3.19 0.82
N GLY A 50 3.70 -4.29 0.87
CA GLY A 50 2.30 -4.29 1.20
C GLY A 50 1.98 -4.81 2.60
N ASP A 51 0.70 -4.81 2.94
CA ASP A 51 0.20 -5.12 4.28
C ASP A 51 0.52 -6.55 4.74
N MET A 52 0.55 -7.53 3.83
CA MET A 52 0.86 -8.91 4.20
C MET A 52 2.32 -9.07 4.61
N MET A 53 3.25 -8.37 3.95
CA MET A 53 4.66 -8.38 4.35
C MET A 53 4.85 -7.76 5.74
N GLU A 54 4.15 -6.68 6.04
CA GLU A 54 4.16 -6.08 7.39
C GLU A 54 3.64 -7.05 8.44
N ARG A 55 2.55 -7.76 8.17
CA ARG A 55 1.99 -8.76 9.08
C ARG A 55 2.94 -9.93 9.32
N TRP A 56 3.51 -10.52 8.29
CA TRP A 56 4.47 -11.62 8.40
C TRP A 56 5.71 -11.27 9.21
N THR A 57 6.22 -10.07 9.02
CA THR A 57 7.42 -9.60 9.71
C THR A 57 7.12 -8.93 11.04
N ASN A 58 5.88 -9.04 11.53
CA ASN A 58 5.43 -8.43 12.78
C ASN A 58 5.76 -6.93 12.87
N GLY A 59 5.64 -6.23 11.74
CA GLY A 59 5.88 -4.80 11.63
C GLY A 59 7.36 -4.38 11.49
N GLN A 60 8.28 -5.32 11.27
CA GLN A 60 9.68 -4.95 11.00
C GLN A 60 9.86 -4.36 9.61
N LEU A 61 9.17 -4.93 8.62
CA LEU A 61 9.00 -4.31 7.30
C LEU A 61 7.62 -3.66 7.31
N GLN A 62 7.57 -2.36 7.18
CA GLN A 62 6.31 -1.63 7.19
C GLN A 62 5.72 -1.57 5.78
N ALA A 63 4.40 -1.70 5.67
CA ALA A 63 3.70 -1.39 4.44
C ALA A 63 3.97 0.06 4.03
N THR A 64 4.32 0.26 2.77
CA THR A 64 4.79 1.56 2.29
C THR A 64 3.61 2.40 1.81
N GLY A 65 3.32 3.49 2.53
CA GLY A 65 2.36 4.48 2.10
C GLY A 65 2.79 5.10 0.78
N HIS A 66 1.88 5.14 -0.20
CA HIS A 66 2.19 5.72 -1.50
C HIS A 66 0.99 6.42 -2.13
N ARG A 67 1.28 7.33 -3.05
CA ARG A 67 0.29 8.09 -3.82
C ARG A 67 0.84 8.46 -5.18
N VAL A 68 -0.03 8.86 -6.09
CA VAL A 68 0.37 9.36 -7.41
C VAL A 68 -0.14 10.79 -7.58
N SER A 69 0.79 11.71 -7.79
CA SER A 69 0.48 13.10 -8.13
C SER A 69 0.14 13.23 -9.61
N LEU A 70 -0.82 14.12 -9.94
CA LEU A 70 -1.06 14.49 -11.34
C LEU A 70 0.17 15.21 -11.89
N THR A 71 0.57 14.85 -13.10
CA THR A 71 1.71 15.44 -13.80
C THR A 71 1.23 16.15 -15.08
N PRO A 72 1.90 17.24 -15.50
CA PRO A 72 1.57 17.91 -16.75
C PRO A 72 2.11 17.17 -18.00
N TRP A 73 2.80 16.07 -17.81
CA TRP A 73 3.36 15.22 -18.88
C TRP A 73 2.69 13.85 -18.89
N PRO A 74 2.69 13.15 -20.06
CA PRO A 74 2.23 11.77 -20.14
C PRO A 74 3.08 10.86 -19.23
N ARG A 75 2.38 10.02 -18.44
CA ARG A 75 3.00 9.05 -17.56
C ARG A 75 2.23 7.73 -17.64
N TYR A 76 2.97 6.67 -17.87
CA TYR A 76 2.45 5.31 -17.85
C TYR A 76 3.12 4.53 -16.73
N SER A 77 2.39 3.63 -16.13
CA SER A 77 2.92 2.66 -15.16
C SER A 77 2.36 1.27 -15.45
N VAL A 78 3.23 0.27 -15.31
CA VAL A 78 2.87 -1.13 -15.32
C VAL A 78 3.04 -1.64 -13.90
N ILE A 79 2.01 -2.26 -13.36
CA ILE A 79 1.92 -2.64 -11.96
C ILE A 79 1.59 -4.13 -11.87
N LEU A 80 2.39 -4.87 -11.09
CA LEU A 80 2.13 -6.23 -10.69
C LEU A 80 1.94 -6.28 -9.19
N PHE A 81 0.73 -6.61 -8.74
CA PHE A 81 0.44 -6.93 -7.34
C PHE A 81 0.75 -8.40 -7.08
N PHE A 82 1.64 -8.67 -6.14
CA PHE A 82 1.98 -10.03 -5.75
C PHE A 82 1.27 -10.38 -4.43
N ALA A 83 0.28 -11.25 -4.53
CA ALA A 83 -0.49 -11.77 -3.41
C ALA A 83 -0.20 -13.25 -3.17
N VAL A 84 -0.51 -13.76 -2.00
CA VAL A 84 -0.67 -15.19 -1.76
C VAL A 84 -2.08 -15.63 -2.15
N ASP A 85 -2.33 -16.94 -2.13
CA ASP A 85 -3.68 -17.46 -2.37
C ASP A 85 -4.69 -16.84 -1.40
N PRO A 86 -5.93 -16.58 -1.83
CA PRO A 86 -6.93 -15.90 -1.01
C PRO A 86 -7.20 -16.58 0.34
N GLU A 87 -7.11 -17.90 0.39
CA GLU A 87 -7.36 -18.70 1.59
C GLU A 87 -6.10 -18.86 2.48
N HIS A 88 -4.95 -18.39 2.02
CA HIS A 88 -3.70 -18.51 2.78
C HIS A 88 -3.77 -17.66 4.06
N VAL A 89 -3.53 -18.31 5.20
CA VAL A 89 -3.51 -17.62 6.50
C VAL A 89 -2.20 -16.89 6.68
N VAL A 90 -2.29 -15.59 6.89
CA VAL A 90 -1.16 -14.70 7.17
C VAL A 90 -1.18 -14.33 8.65
N ALA A 91 -0.11 -14.68 9.34
CA ALA A 91 0.14 -14.33 10.74
C ALA A 91 1.62 -13.98 10.92
N PRO A 92 2.01 -13.28 11.99
CA PRO A 92 3.41 -13.04 12.29
C PRO A 92 4.21 -14.35 12.33
N LEU A 93 5.28 -14.43 11.55
CA LEU A 93 6.13 -15.60 11.51
C LEU A 93 6.90 -15.75 12.83
N PRO A 94 7.13 -16.97 13.31
CA PRO A 94 7.81 -17.22 14.60
C PRO A 94 9.16 -16.51 14.73
N ALA A 95 9.91 -16.37 13.63
CA ALA A 95 11.18 -15.66 13.61
C ALA A 95 11.09 -14.16 14.00
N PHE A 96 9.90 -13.57 13.88
CA PHE A 96 9.65 -12.16 14.21
C PHE A 96 8.87 -11.95 15.51
N VAL A 97 8.63 -13.03 16.27
CA VAL A 97 7.87 -13.00 17.51
C VAL A 97 8.78 -13.49 18.66
N SER A 98 8.72 -12.80 19.80
CA SER A 98 9.45 -13.19 21.03
C SER A 98 8.72 -12.65 22.26
N ALA A 99 9.19 -13.01 23.46
CA ALA A 99 8.63 -12.48 24.71
C ALA A 99 8.74 -10.94 24.81
N SER A 100 9.81 -10.35 24.27
CA SER A 100 10.00 -8.90 24.20
C SER A 100 9.33 -8.25 23.00
N ARG A 101 8.87 -9.03 22.05
CA ARG A 101 8.19 -8.59 20.82
C ARG A 101 7.03 -9.52 20.50
N PRO A 102 5.93 -9.44 21.25
CA PRO A 102 4.77 -10.30 21.02
C PRO A 102 4.13 -10.06 19.65
N ALA A 103 3.30 -10.98 19.19
CA ALA A 103 2.56 -10.86 17.95
C ALA A 103 1.64 -9.64 17.98
N ARG A 104 1.79 -8.74 17.02
CA ARG A 104 1.04 -7.48 16.90
C ARG A 104 -0.21 -7.62 16.04
N TYR A 105 -0.23 -8.61 15.16
CA TYR A 105 -1.30 -8.79 14.18
C TYR A 105 -2.01 -10.11 14.41
N PRO A 106 -3.34 -10.12 14.52
CA PRO A 106 -4.09 -11.36 14.54
C PRO A 106 -4.00 -12.08 13.19
N PRO A 107 -4.10 -13.42 13.15
CA PRO A 107 -4.19 -14.15 11.88
C PRO A 107 -5.37 -13.65 11.04
N THR A 108 -5.18 -13.60 9.73
CA THR A 108 -6.21 -13.31 8.73
C THR A 108 -5.86 -14.03 7.44
N THR A 109 -6.80 -14.19 6.52
CA THR A 109 -6.48 -14.63 5.17
C THR A 109 -6.25 -13.44 4.25
N GLN A 110 -5.57 -13.66 3.13
CA GLN A 110 -5.38 -12.63 2.10
C GLN A 110 -6.74 -12.12 1.59
N GLY A 111 -7.68 -13.04 1.33
CA GLY A 111 -9.02 -12.69 0.85
C GLY A 111 -9.80 -11.85 1.85
N GLU A 112 -9.89 -12.27 3.12
CA GLU A 112 -10.56 -11.51 4.17
C GLU A 112 -9.97 -10.10 4.36
N HIS A 113 -8.65 -9.98 4.24
CA HIS A 113 -8.00 -8.67 4.36
C HIS A 113 -8.41 -7.75 3.21
N ILE A 114 -8.35 -8.22 1.96
CA ILE A 114 -8.77 -7.46 0.78
C ILE A 114 -10.23 -7.04 0.91
N GLU A 115 -11.13 -7.95 1.27
CA GLU A 115 -12.55 -7.63 1.44
C GLU A 115 -12.78 -6.52 2.46
N ARG A 116 -12.15 -6.62 3.64
CA ARG A 116 -12.24 -5.59 4.68
C ARG A 116 -11.76 -4.21 4.20
N GLU A 117 -10.63 -4.18 3.50
CA GLU A 117 -10.07 -2.90 3.03
C GLU A 117 -10.92 -2.29 1.90
N LEU A 118 -11.47 -3.11 1.00
CA LEU A 118 -12.40 -2.64 -0.02
C LEU A 118 -13.71 -2.10 0.58
N GLU A 119 -14.26 -2.77 1.59
CA GLU A 119 -15.45 -2.27 2.31
C GLU A 119 -15.16 -0.95 3.03
N ARG A 120 -13.99 -0.84 3.66
CA ARG A 120 -13.55 0.41 4.30
C ARG A 120 -13.45 1.56 3.29
N ALA A 121 -12.84 1.30 2.13
CA ALA A 121 -12.73 2.28 1.06
C ALA A 121 -14.09 2.72 0.51
N ARG A 122 -15.05 1.79 0.35
CA ARG A 122 -16.43 2.11 -0.06
C ARG A 122 -17.13 3.00 0.95
N ARG A 123 -17.10 2.64 2.24
CA ARG A 123 -17.70 3.46 3.32
C ARG A 123 -17.13 4.88 3.38
N ASN A 124 -15.81 5.01 3.24
CA ASN A 124 -15.16 6.33 3.23
C ASN A 124 -15.61 7.19 2.04
N ARG A 125 -15.75 6.57 0.86
CA ARG A 125 -16.25 7.27 -0.33
C ARG A 125 -17.69 7.74 -0.15
N ASP A 126 -18.57 6.88 0.39
CA ASP A 126 -19.98 7.19 0.59
C ASP A 126 -20.18 8.31 1.64
N ALA A 127 -19.32 8.33 2.69
CA ALA A 127 -19.32 9.41 3.68
C ALA A 127 -18.91 10.77 3.06
N LEU A 128 -17.98 10.78 2.09
CA LEU A 128 -17.55 11.99 1.40
C LEU A 128 -18.59 12.48 0.38
N SER A 129 -19.36 11.59 -0.23
CA SER A 129 -20.41 11.94 -1.19
C SER A 129 -21.72 12.37 -0.53
N GLY A 130 -22.03 11.89 0.69
CA GLY A 130 -23.23 12.23 1.45
C GLY A 130 -23.17 13.60 2.15
N GLY A 131 -22.01 14.22 2.25
CA GLY A 131 -21.82 15.55 2.89
C GLY A 131 -22.07 16.75 1.99
N SER A 132 -22.48 16.56 0.73
CA SER A 132 -22.69 17.66 -0.25
C SER A 132 -24.15 18.04 -0.47
N SER A 133 -25.05 17.71 0.45
CA SER A 133 -26.47 18.07 0.37
C SER A 133 -26.91 18.75 1.68
N ALA A 134 -26.44 19.95 1.89
CA ALA A 134 -27.04 20.90 2.86
C ALA A 134 -26.71 22.34 2.42
#